data_aab4e1b0cbe3bec3fd123f469d68a35c
#
_entry.id   aab4e1b0cbe3bec3fd123f469d68a35c
#
_cell.length_a   1.000
_cell.length_b   1.000
_cell.length_c   1.000
_cell.angle_alpha   90.00
_cell.angle_beta   90.00
_cell.angle_gamma   90.00
#
_symmetry.space_group_name_H-M   'P 1'
#
loop_
_entity.id
_entity.type
_entity.pdbx_description
1 polymer ?
#
loop_
_entity_poly.entity_id
_entity_poly.type
_entity_poly.pdbx_seq_one_letter_code
_entity_poly.pdbx_strand_id
1 'polypeptide(L)'
;MINYQLKGMFNQHSLFKLNDDNIANNDNRNNFAQIILGNQESESLKYLLNVNHQRLSDFKSMLAYNESNYAALVNEHQMLNEIKDEDTRSLPKSDKKIKESFYNVLNHRKSTREFTSFEMASKELSTILKFSFGIAPRKVEYGDIKTSTRFYASAGGLYPIDIYLYINNVEDYDKGIYLYQPISHSLLKIVAQKDINTDDLLEGNNIDIKNCSFLVFFGYNFNSSFLKYGELALLNSLIEIGCMSHNFDLIITSLGYTGCPIAGFKKNNIEKLLELDHVNEHILFTNICGKE
;
A
#
# COMPACT_ATOMS: atom_id res chain seq x y z
N MET A 1 -2.56 36.75 11.87
CA MET A 1 -2.57 35.73 10.81
C MET A 1 -2.55 34.30 11.35
N ILE A 2 -1.61 33.94 12.23
CA ILE A 2 -1.52 32.58 12.85
C ILE A 2 -2.83 32.15 13.55
N ASN A 3 -3.57 33.07 14.18
CA ASN A 3 -4.83 32.77 14.86
C ASN A 3 -5.98 32.33 13.93
N TYR A 4 -5.97 32.73 12.67
CA TYR A 4 -7.00 32.33 11.70
C TYR A 4 -6.71 30.95 11.11
N GLN A 5 -5.44 30.61 10.90
CA GLN A 5 -5.02 29.27 10.45
C GLN A 5 -5.36 28.20 11.51
N LEU A 6 -5.05 28.48 12.78
CA LEU A 6 -5.40 27.58 13.89
C LEU A 6 -6.92 27.42 14.04
N LYS A 7 -7.69 28.51 13.96
CA LYS A 7 -9.16 28.42 13.99
C LYS A 7 -9.73 27.65 12.81
N GLY A 8 -9.16 27.77 11.60
CA GLY A 8 -9.54 26.99 10.43
C GLY A 8 -9.29 25.49 10.61
N MET A 9 -8.14 25.11 11.17
CA MET A 9 -7.80 23.70 11.42
C MET A 9 -8.66 23.06 12.53
N PHE A 10 -8.99 23.80 13.60
CA PHE A 10 -9.76 23.27 14.72
C PHE A 10 -11.28 23.38 14.55
N ASN A 11 -11.78 24.23 13.67
CA ASN A 11 -13.20 24.42 13.39
C ASN A 11 -13.63 23.80 12.06
N GLN A 12 -13.15 22.60 11.72
CA GLN A 12 -13.64 21.89 10.53
C GLN A 12 -15.18 21.80 10.48
N HIS A 13 -15.84 21.69 11.62
CA HIS A 13 -17.30 21.69 11.70
C HIS A 13 -17.97 23.03 11.34
N SER A 14 -17.29 24.16 11.47
CA SER A 14 -17.83 25.45 11.06
C SER A 14 -17.65 25.72 9.56
N LEU A 15 -16.73 25.01 8.90
CA LEU A 15 -16.51 25.10 7.46
C LEU A 15 -17.65 24.46 6.66
N PHE A 16 -18.29 23.43 7.21
CA PHE A 16 -19.45 22.77 6.60
C PHE A 16 -20.79 23.49 6.85
N LYS A 17 -20.77 24.55 7.64
CA LYS A 17 -21.95 25.41 7.89
C LYS A 17 -21.97 26.69 7.05
N LEU A 18 -21.03 26.83 6.11
CA LEU A 18 -21.12 27.87 5.10
C LEU A 18 -22.35 27.58 4.25
N ASN A 19 -23.32 28.53 4.24
CA ASN A 19 -24.50 28.42 3.39
C ASN A 19 -24.08 28.20 1.95
N ASP A 20 -24.84 27.41 1.20
CA ASP A 20 -24.57 27.07 -0.21
C ASP A 20 -24.33 28.32 -1.08
N ASP A 21 -24.96 29.45 -0.76
CA ASP A 21 -24.79 30.75 -1.44
C ASP A 21 -23.37 31.32 -1.31
N ASN A 22 -22.64 30.98 -0.22
CA ASN A 22 -21.26 31.41 0.00
C ASN A 22 -20.23 30.54 -0.69
N ILE A 23 -20.60 29.30 -1.01
CA ILE A 23 -19.72 28.34 -1.70
C ILE A 23 -19.68 28.63 -3.21
N ALA A 24 -20.74 29.23 -3.74
CA ALA A 24 -20.85 29.52 -5.18
C ALA A 24 -19.97 30.67 -5.66
N ASN A 25 -19.45 31.53 -4.75
CA ASN A 25 -18.62 32.66 -5.12
C ASN A 25 -17.14 32.27 -5.25
N ASN A 26 -16.59 32.33 -6.47
CA ASN A 26 -15.20 31.98 -6.77
C ASN A 26 -14.18 32.80 -5.95
N ASP A 27 -14.49 34.07 -5.66
CA ASP A 27 -13.61 34.95 -4.87
C ASP A 27 -13.46 34.45 -3.42
N ASN A 28 -14.54 33.90 -2.85
CA ASN A 28 -14.52 33.33 -1.52
C ASN A 28 -13.70 32.01 -1.48
N ARG A 29 -13.72 31.24 -2.54
CA ARG A 29 -12.88 30.00 -2.63
C ARG A 29 -11.40 30.33 -2.66
N ASN A 30 -10.99 31.33 -3.43
CA ASN A 30 -9.60 31.79 -3.49
C ASN A 30 -9.13 32.35 -2.16
N ASN A 31 -9.97 33.22 -1.52
CA ASN A 31 -9.67 33.76 -0.20
C ASN A 31 -9.59 32.65 0.87
N PHE A 32 -10.47 31.67 0.81
CA PHE A 32 -10.47 30.53 1.71
C PHE A 32 -9.23 29.65 1.53
N ALA A 33 -8.83 29.34 0.30
CA ALA A 33 -7.61 28.61 -0.01
C ALA A 33 -6.38 29.38 0.50
N GLN A 34 -6.31 30.69 0.35
CA GLN A 34 -5.23 31.51 0.88
C GLN A 34 -5.18 31.55 2.40
N ILE A 35 -6.32 31.53 3.08
CA ILE A 35 -6.39 31.51 4.55
C ILE A 35 -5.94 30.14 5.09
N ILE A 36 -6.31 29.04 4.44
CA ILE A 36 -5.96 27.67 4.88
C ILE A 36 -4.51 27.35 4.54
N LEU A 37 -4.10 27.63 3.30
CA LEU A 37 -2.76 27.29 2.83
C LEU A 37 -1.71 28.28 3.33
N GLY A 38 -2.12 29.51 3.65
CA GLY A 38 -1.20 30.59 4.02
C GLY A 38 -0.15 30.81 2.92
N ASN A 39 0.95 31.46 3.30
CA ASN A 39 2.13 31.59 2.43
C ASN A 39 3.14 30.45 2.65
N GLN A 40 2.69 29.30 3.16
CA GLN A 40 3.58 28.16 3.39
C GLN A 40 3.87 27.47 2.07
N GLU A 41 5.15 27.25 1.79
CA GLU A 41 5.56 26.36 0.72
C GLU A 41 5.15 24.93 1.06
N SER A 42 4.30 24.34 0.22
CA SER A 42 3.86 22.95 0.35
C SER A 42 4.45 22.12 -0.78
N GLU A 43 5.25 21.12 -0.44
CA GLU A 43 5.80 20.18 -1.43
C GLU A 43 4.68 19.41 -2.14
N SER A 44 3.60 19.07 -1.43
CA SER A 44 2.43 18.44 -2.04
C SER A 44 1.77 19.34 -3.08
N LEU A 45 1.67 20.64 -2.82
CA LEU A 45 1.14 21.61 -3.78
C LEU A 45 2.07 21.75 -4.99
N LYS A 46 3.38 21.83 -4.75
CA LYS A 46 4.38 21.86 -5.84
C LYS A 46 4.25 20.64 -6.74
N TYR A 47 4.12 19.46 -6.14
CA TYR A 47 3.90 18.21 -6.87
C TYR A 47 2.62 18.25 -7.71
N LEU A 48 1.48 18.63 -7.12
CA LEU A 48 0.19 18.73 -7.81
C LEU A 48 0.22 19.72 -8.98
N LEU A 49 0.88 20.86 -8.81
CA LEU A 49 1.01 21.86 -9.88
C LEU A 49 1.89 21.36 -11.03
N ASN A 50 2.96 20.60 -10.72
CA ASN A 50 3.89 20.11 -11.73
C ASN A 50 3.36 18.89 -12.46
N VAL A 51 2.66 17.98 -11.80
CA VAL A 51 2.12 16.77 -12.43
C VAL A 51 1.12 17.07 -13.55
N ASN A 52 0.44 18.22 -13.48
CA ASN A 52 -0.50 18.66 -14.51
C ASN A 52 0.18 19.27 -15.76
N HIS A 53 1.47 19.56 -15.69
CA HIS A 53 2.23 20.18 -16.77
C HIS A 53 3.04 19.19 -17.62
N GLN A 54 2.88 17.89 -17.39
CA GLN A 54 3.58 16.88 -18.18
C GLN A 54 3.06 16.87 -19.63
N ARG A 55 3.98 17.09 -20.57
CA ARG A 55 3.66 17.12 -22.00
C ARG A 55 3.76 15.72 -22.58
N LEU A 56 3.01 15.45 -23.64
CA LEU A 56 3.09 14.18 -24.37
C LEU A 56 4.54 13.87 -24.84
N SER A 57 5.35 14.91 -25.08
CA SER A 57 6.77 14.78 -25.41
C SER A 57 7.61 14.14 -24.30
N ASP A 58 7.17 14.27 -23.05
CA ASP A 58 7.85 13.73 -21.89
C ASP A 58 7.59 12.23 -21.74
N PHE A 59 6.60 11.71 -22.45
CA PHE A 59 6.26 10.29 -22.55
C PHE A 59 7.00 9.54 -23.67
N LYS A 60 7.98 10.16 -24.34
CA LYS A 60 8.75 9.47 -25.40
C LYS A 60 9.45 8.22 -24.87
N SER A 61 9.99 8.28 -23.65
CA SER A 61 10.57 7.11 -23.00
C SER A 61 9.52 6.01 -22.77
N MET A 62 8.32 6.37 -22.32
CA MET A 62 7.21 5.44 -22.13
C MET A 62 6.82 4.73 -23.43
N LEU A 63 6.77 5.45 -24.56
CA LEU A 63 6.45 4.88 -25.87
C LEU A 63 7.55 3.93 -26.33
N ALA A 64 8.82 4.30 -26.14
CA ALA A 64 9.95 3.43 -26.46
C ALA A 64 9.96 2.14 -25.66
N TYR A 65 9.60 2.20 -24.35
CA TYR A 65 9.49 1.02 -23.50
C TYR A 65 8.27 0.14 -23.81
N ASN A 66 7.20 0.68 -24.32
CA ASN A 66 6.06 -0.13 -24.77
C ASN A 66 6.41 -1.04 -25.96
N GLU A 67 7.28 -0.59 -26.83
CA GLU A 67 7.76 -1.39 -27.97
C GLU A 67 8.73 -2.50 -27.55
N SER A 68 9.39 -2.36 -26.40
CA SER A 68 10.44 -3.29 -25.93
C SER A 68 9.99 -4.34 -24.91
N ASN A 69 8.68 -4.54 -24.72
CA ASN A 69 8.14 -5.52 -23.75
C ASN A 69 8.64 -5.30 -22.30
N TYR A 70 8.86 -4.05 -21.95
CA TYR A 70 9.45 -3.66 -20.65
C TYR A 70 8.76 -4.28 -19.44
N ALA A 71 7.42 -4.37 -19.45
CA ALA A 71 6.67 -5.00 -18.37
C ALA A 71 7.02 -6.48 -18.19
N ALA A 72 7.32 -7.20 -19.29
CA ALA A 72 7.75 -8.58 -19.22
C ALA A 72 9.16 -8.71 -18.64
N LEU A 73 10.08 -7.83 -19.03
CA LEU A 73 11.44 -7.77 -18.47
C LEU A 73 11.42 -7.48 -16.98
N VAL A 74 10.58 -6.54 -16.53
CA VAL A 74 10.43 -6.24 -15.08
C VAL A 74 9.88 -7.45 -14.33
N ASN A 75 8.91 -8.17 -14.86
CA ASN A 75 8.38 -9.37 -14.23
C ASN A 75 9.42 -10.52 -14.18
N GLU A 76 10.22 -10.68 -15.24
CA GLU A 76 11.33 -11.65 -15.23
C GLU A 76 12.39 -11.26 -14.19
N HIS A 77 12.74 -9.97 -14.10
CA HIS A 77 13.67 -9.47 -13.10
C HIS A 77 13.15 -9.70 -11.67
N GLN A 78 11.88 -9.44 -11.41
CA GLN A 78 11.27 -9.73 -10.11
C GLN A 78 11.32 -11.23 -9.79
N MET A 79 11.13 -12.09 -10.79
CA MET A 79 11.22 -13.54 -10.62
C MET A 79 12.64 -14.00 -10.27
N LEU A 80 13.66 -13.37 -10.86
CA LEU A 80 15.07 -13.69 -10.58
C LEU A 80 15.52 -13.15 -9.23
N ASN A 81 14.87 -12.12 -8.71
CA ASN A 81 15.20 -11.49 -7.42
C ASN A 81 14.54 -12.19 -6.22
N GLU A 82 13.60 -13.12 -6.43
CA GLU A 82 13.05 -13.87 -5.31
C GLU A 82 14.11 -14.81 -4.72
N ILE A 83 14.34 -14.64 -3.43
CA ILE A 83 15.35 -15.36 -2.65
C ILE A 83 14.78 -16.72 -2.23
N LYS A 84 15.61 -17.76 -2.36
CA LYS A 84 15.28 -19.13 -1.93
C LYS A 84 16.43 -19.66 -1.10
N ASP A 85 16.42 -19.36 0.16
CA ASP A 85 17.41 -19.80 1.15
C ASP A 85 16.72 -20.44 2.38
N GLU A 86 17.46 -20.62 3.46
CA GLU A 86 16.98 -21.22 4.70
C GLU A 86 15.94 -20.34 5.45
N ASP A 87 15.97 -19.01 5.23
CA ASP A 87 15.01 -18.07 5.81
C ASP A 87 13.73 -17.94 4.99
N THR A 88 13.67 -18.59 3.82
CA THR A 88 12.51 -18.60 2.95
C THR A 88 11.59 -19.77 3.25
N ARG A 89 10.34 -19.48 3.58
CA ARG A 89 9.28 -20.47 3.83
C ARG A 89 8.18 -20.37 2.79
N SER A 90 7.92 -21.46 2.07
CA SER A 90 6.77 -21.54 1.17
C SER A 90 5.47 -21.47 1.95
N LEU A 91 4.55 -20.65 1.50
CA LEU A 91 3.21 -20.57 2.06
C LEU A 91 2.41 -21.85 1.71
N PRO A 92 1.54 -22.33 2.62
CA PRO A 92 0.70 -23.49 2.34
C PRO A 92 -0.14 -23.26 1.08
N LYS A 93 -0.28 -24.29 0.24
CA LYS A 93 -1.22 -24.20 -0.88
C LYS A 93 -2.62 -23.96 -0.35
N SER A 94 -3.23 -22.87 -0.78
CA SER A 94 -4.61 -22.53 -0.44
C SER A 94 -5.50 -22.80 -1.64
N ASP A 95 -6.29 -23.88 -1.55
CA ASP A 95 -7.38 -24.19 -2.49
C ASP A 95 -8.72 -23.63 -1.98
N LYS A 96 -8.68 -22.83 -0.90
CA LYS A 96 -9.87 -22.24 -0.28
C LYS A 96 -10.51 -21.26 -1.25
N LYS A 97 -11.69 -21.60 -1.72
CA LYS A 97 -12.51 -20.66 -2.49
C LYS A 97 -13.13 -19.65 -1.53
N ILE A 98 -13.00 -18.37 -1.85
CA ILE A 98 -13.76 -17.32 -1.17
C ILE A 98 -15.22 -17.51 -1.57
N LYS A 99 -16.07 -17.84 -0.58
CA LYS A 99 -17.49 -18.15 -0.81
C LYS A 99 -18.42 -17.01 -0.44
N GLU A 100 -17.90 -16.02 0.32
CA GLU A 100 -18.70 -14.89 0.75
C GLU A 100 -19.18 -14.08 -0.46
N SER A 101 -20.43 -13.62 -0.44
CA SER A 101 -20.97 -12.80 -1.53
C SER A 101 -20.32 -11.42 -1.50
N PHE A 102 -20.07 -10.86 -2.68
CA PHE A 102 -19.52 -9.51 -2.78
C PHE A 102 -20.40 -8.46 -2.08
N TYR A 103 -21.73 -8.64 -2.15
CA TYR A 103 -22.68 -7.81 -1.44
C TYR A 103 -22.44 -7.81 0.08
N ASN A 104 -22.29 -8.99 0.67
CA ASN A 104 -22.04 -9.12 2.10
C ASN A 104 -20.67 -8.53 2.50
N VAL A 105 -19.64 -8.77 1.69
CA VAL A 105 -18.30 -8.22 1.94
C VAL A 105 -18.35 -6.68 1.99
N LEU A 106 -19.03 -6.04 1.03
CA LEU A 106 -19.16 -4.58 1.01
C LEU A 106 -19.91 -4.05 2.25
N ASN A 107 -20.96 -4.75 2.70
CA ASN A 107 -21.75 -4.33 3.86
C ASN A 107 -21.04 -4.56 5.20
N HIS A 108 -20.17 -5.57 5.29
CA HIS A 108 -19.47 -5.91 6.53
C HIS A 108 -18.09 -5.26 6.66
N ARG A 109 -17.50 -4.79 5.54
CA ARG A 109 -16.21 -4.12 5.59
C ARG A 109 -16.28 -2.88 6.49
N LYS A 110 -15.46 -2.85 7.51
CA LYS A 110 -15.33 -1.71 8.44
C LYS A 110 -13.87 -1.52 8.84
N SER A 111 -13.54 -0.33 9.32
CA SER A 111 -12.21 -0.05 9.88
C SER A 111 -12.20 -0.36 11.37
N THR A 112 -11.45 -1.38 11.76
CA THR A 112 -11.31 -1.85 13.15
C THR A 112 -9.88 -1.59 13.63
N ARG A 113 -9.73 -1.12 14.85
CA ARG A 113 -8.45 -0.76 15.48
C ARG A 113 -8.17 -1.52 16.77
N GLU A 114 -9.16 -2.21 17.31
CA GLU A 114 -9.06 -3.05 18.50
C GLU A 114 -9.31 -4.50 18.08
N PHE A 115 -8.51 -5.41 18.59
CA PHE A 115 -8.53 -6.81 18.19
C PHE A 115 -8.59 -7.73 19.40
N THR A 116 -9.20 -8.90 19.22
CA THR A 116 -9.05 -10.01 20.17
C THR A 116 -7.79 -10.81 19.84
N SER A 117 -7.09 -11.27 20.87
CA SER A 117 -5.93 -12.14 20.66
C SER A 117 -6.38 -13.44 20.00
N PHE A 118 -5.94 -13.65 18.77
CA PHE A 118 -6.31 -14.80 17.94
C PHE A 118 -5.13 -15.24 17.09
N GLU A 119 -4.79 -16.52 17.17
CA GLU A 119 -3.78 -17.12 16.31
C GLU A 119 -4.39 -17.44 14.94
N MET A 120 -3.92 -16.76 13.90
CA MET A 120 -4.39 -16.99 12.53
C MET A 120 -3.75 -18.25 11.95
N ALA A 121 -4.56 -19.12 11.35
CA ALA A 121 -4.01 -20.29 10.67
C ALA A 121 -3.13 -19.88 9.46
N SER A 122 -2.00 -20.55 9.28
CA SER A 122 -1.05 -20.29 8.18
C SER A 122 -1.70 -20.41 6.79
N LYS A 123 -2.70 -21.28 6.62
CA LYS A 123 -3.50 -21.40 5.40
C LYS A 123 -4.38 -20.17 5.12
N GLU A 124 -4.84 -19.49 6.15
CA GLU A 124 -5.64 -18.27 5.99
C GLU A 124 -4.76 -17.09 5.62
N LEU A 125 -3.60 -16.93 6.26
CA LEU A 125 -2.58 -15.97 5.82
C LEU A 125 -2.23 -16.19 4.34
N SER A 126 -1.94 -17.44 3.96
CA SER A 126 -1.65 -17.81 2.56
C SER A 126 -2.76 -17.38 1.61
N THR A 127 -4.02 -17.63 1.98
CA THR A 127 -5.19 -17.24 1.17
C THR A 127 -5.29 -15.72 1.04
N ILE A 128 -5.11 -15.00 2.15
CA ILE A 128 -5.13 -13.54 2.18
C ILE A 128 -4.05 -12.98 1.25
N LEU A 129 -2.80 -13.40 1.41
CA LEU A 129 -1.69 -12.90 0.61
C LEU A 129 -1.85 -13.22 -0.87
N LYS A 130 -2.28 -14.44 -1.20
CA LYS A 130 -2.51 -14.86 -2.58
C LYS A 130 -3.52 -13.95 -3.31
N PHE A 131 -4.69 -13.75 -2.72
CA PHE A 131 -5.76 -13.00 -3.38
C PHE A 131 -5.62 -11.49 -3.24
N SER A 132 -4.89 -11.00 -2.23
CA SER A 132 -4.61 -9.58 -2.09
C SER A 132 -3.47 -9.13 -3.00
N PHE A 133 -2.36 -9.87 -3.02
CA PHE A 133 -1.10 -9.41 -3.61
C PHE A 133 -0.45 -10.40 -4.59
N GLY A 134 -0.93 -11.63 -4.64
CA GLY A 134 -0.33 -12.72 -5.42
C GLY A 134 -0.62 -12.66 -6.91
N ILE A 135 -0.08 -13.65 -7.61
CA ILE A 135 -0.23 -13.82 -9.05
C ILE A 135 -1.64 -14.32 -9.38
N ALA A 136 -2.30 -13.61 -10.29
CA ALA A 136 -3.59 -14.01 -10.84
C ALA A 136 -3.41 -15.09 -11.93
N PRO A 137 -4.41 -15.94 -12.15
CA PRO A 137 -4.36 -16.95 -13.22
C PRO A 137 -4.37 -16.37 -14.62
N ARG A 138 -4.77 -15.09 -14.75
CA ARG A 138 -4.82 -14.36 -16.02
C ARG A 138 -3.41 -14.01 -16.47
N LYS A 139 -3.13 -14.24 -17.75
CA LYS A 139 -1.90 -13.84 -18.41
C LYS A 139 -2.21 -12.74 -19.44
N VAL A 140 -1.25 -11.86 -19.63
CA VAL A 140 -1.28 -10.83 -20.67
C VAL A 140 -0.17 -11.15 -21.68
N GLU A 141 -0.47 -11.00 -22.95
CA GLU A 141 0.47 -11.22 -24.04
C GLU A 141 0.95 -9.87 -24.58
N TYR A 142 2.25 -9.72 -24.67
CA TYR A 142 2.92 -8.59 -25.31
C TYR A 142 3.78 -9.16 -26.44
N GLY A 143 3.23 -9.18 -27.68
CA GLY A 143 3.86 -9.90 -28.78
C GLY A 143 4.00 -11.39 -28.46
N ASP A 144 5.20 -11.92 -28.53
CA ASP A 144 5.50 -13.33 -28.22
C ASP A 144 5.71 -13.62 -26.73
N ILE A 145 5.71 -12.59 -25.87
CA ILE A 145 5.98 -12.72 -24.43
C ILE A 145 4.67 -12.76 -23.65
N LYS A 146 4.53 -13.84 -22.84
CA LYS A 146 3.42 -14.00 -21.90
C LYS A 146 3.88 -13.66 -20.50
N THR A 147 3.26 -12.65 -19.88
CA THR A 147 3.54 -12.27 -18.50
C THR A 147 2.35 -12.51 -17.60
N SER A 148 2.63 -12.79 -16.33
CA SER A 148 1.62 -12.97 -15.30
C SER A 148 1.13 -11.61 -14.81
N THR A 149 -0.15 -11.54 -14.43
CA THR A 149 -0.72 -10.38 -13.75
C THR A 149 -0.96 -10.69 -12.28
N ARG A 150 -1.16 -9.66 -11.47
CA ARG A 150 -1.58 -9.80 -10.07
C ARG A 150 -3.09 -9.60 -9.92
N PHE A 151 -3.63 -9.86 -8.73
CA PHE A 151 -5.05 -9.69 -8.45
C PHE A 151 -5.49 -8.23 -8.36
N TYR A 152 -4.56 -7.29 -8.40
CA TYR A 152 -4.80 -5.84 -8.40
C TYR A 152 -4.25 -5.18 -9.66
N ALA A 153 -4.70 -3.96 -9.91
CA ALA A 153 -4.23 -3.17 -11.06
C ALA A 153 -2.90 -2.50 -10.75
N SER A 154 -1.97 -2.55 -11.71
CA SER A 154 -0.70 -1.82 -11.68
C SER A 154 -0.49 -1.09 -13.00
N ALA A 155 0.02 0.13 -12.93
CA ALA A 155 0.32 0.93 -14.10
C ALA A 155 1.39 0.23 -14.96
N GLY A 156 0.99 -0.09 -16.20
CA GLY A 156 1.86 -0.81 -17.15
C GLY A 156 2.32 -2.19 -16.71
N GLY A 157 1.72 -2.77 -15.67
CA GLY A 157 2.08 -4.07 -15.15
C GLY A 157 3.47 -4.13 -14.50
N LEU A 158 3.95 -3.02 -13.94
CA LEU A 158 5.31 -2.92 -13.36
C LEU A 158 5.41 -3.45 -11.94
N TYR A 159 4.31 -3.39 -11.16
CA TYR A 159 4.26 -3.88 -9.77
C TYR A 159 5.41 -3.36 -8.88
N PRO A 160 5.60 -2.04 -8.77
CA PRO A 160 6.74 -1.45 -8.06
C PRO A 160 6.60 -1.49 -6.53
N ILE A 161 5.62 -2.21 -6.00
CA ILE A 161 5.30 -2.25 -4.58
C ILE A 161 5.68 -3.61 -4.00
N ASP A 162 6.66 -3.60 -3.11
CA ASP A 162 7.04 -4.73 -2.29
C ASP A 162 6.15 -4.82 -1.05
N ILE A 163 5.87 -6.04 -0.59
CA ILE A 163 4.97 -6.29 0.54
C ILE A 163 5.76 -6.88 1.69
N TYR A 164 5.91 -6.09 2.76
CA TYR A 164 6.49 -6.53 4.01
C TYR A 164 5.39 -6.81 5.02
N LEU A 165 5.53 -7.87 5.81
CA LEU A 165 4.59 -8.25 6.84
C LEU A 165 5.27 -8.28 8.21
N TYR A 166 4.79 -7.50 9.17
CA TYR A 166 5.09 -7.79 10.56
C TYR A 166 4.10 -8.85 11.03
N ILE A 167 4.57 -10.09 11.19
CA ILE A 167 3.79 -11.20 11.73
C ILE A 167 3.85 -11.15 13.26
N ASN A 168 2.67 -11.08 13.88
CA ASN A 168 2.54 -11.03 15.34
C ASN A 168 1.95 -12.32 15.92
N ASN A 169 0.88 -12.86 15.30
CA ASN A 169 0.22 -14.06 15.81
C ASN A 169 -0.35 -14.90 14.68
N VAL A 170 0.50 -15.70 14.05
CA VAL A 170 0.17 -16.61 12.93
C VAL A 170 0.82 -17.95 13.17
N GLU A 171 0.05 -19.02 13.03
CA GLU A 171 0.50 -20.42 13.15
C GLU A 171 1.69 -20.70 12.20
N ASP A 172 2.66 -21.46 12.66
CA ASP A 172 3.88 -21.87 11.94
C ASP A 172 4.89 -20.73 11.66
N TYR A 173 4.60 -19.49 12.04
CA TYR A 173 5.50 -18.36 11.83
C TYR A 173 5.89 -17.71 13.17
N ASP A 174 7.19 -17.52 13.36
CA ASP A 174 7.69 -16.70 14.47
C ASP A 174 7.31 -15.24 14.25
N LYS A 175 7.21 -14.49 15.34
CA LYS A 175 7.11 -13.03 15.26
C LYS A 175 8.33 -12.45 14.56
N GLY A 176 8.09 -11.50 13.67
CA GLY A 176 9.16 -10.92 12.86
C GLY A 176 8.64 -10.16 11.66
N ILE A 177 9.54 -9.60 10.86
CA ILE A 177 9.19 -8.99 9.58
C ILE A 177 9.63 -9.90 8.44
N TYR A 178 8.74 -10.07 7.49
CA TYR A 178 8.90 -10.95 6.35
C TYR A 178 8.61 -10.19 5.05
N LEU A 179 9.38 -10.47 4.01
CA LEU A 179 9.07 -10.04 2.64
C LEU A 179 8.21 -11.12 1.98
N TYR A 180 7.06 -10.72 1.45
CA TYR A 180 6.24 -11.61 0.63
C TYR A 180 6.77 -11.67 -0.80
N GLN A 181 7.05 -12.87 -1.26
CA GLN A 181 7.51 -13.18 -2.61
C GLN A 181 6.35 -13.77 -3.43
N PRO A 182 5.70 -12.95 -4.30
CA PRO A 182 4.43 -13.35 -4.90
C PRO A 182 4.53 -14.42 -5.97
N ILE A 183 5.69 -14.59 -6.61
CA ILE A 183 5.86 -15.53 -7.72
C ILE A 183 6.02 -16.95 -7.17
N SER A 184 6.89 -17.13 -6.19
CA SER A 184 7.06 -18.40 -5.48
C SER A 184 5.98 -18.66 -4.42
N HIS A 185 5.20 -17.64 -4.09
CA HIS A 185 4.22 -17.62 -2.99
C HIS A 185 4.87 -18.06 -1.68
N SER A 186 5.86 -17.32 -1.26
CA SER A 186 6.68 -17.59 -0.08
C SER A 186 6.89 -16.33 0.77
N LEU A 187 7.35 -16.53 2.00
CA LEU A 187 7.77 -15.49 2.91
C LEU A 187 9.26 -15.65 3.20
N LEU A 188 10.03 -14.60 2.97
CA LEU A 188 11.43 -14.49 3.37
C LEU A 188 11.50 -13.71 4.68
N LYS A 189 12.09 -14.29 5.73
CA LYS A 189 12.29 -13.63 7.01
C LYS A 189 13.40 -12.59 6.91
N ILE A 190 13.07 -11.32 7.13
CA ILE A 190 14.02 -10.20 7.05
C ILE A 190 14.51 -9.80 8.45
N VAL A 191 13.57 -9.68 9.42
CA VAL A 191 13.90 -9.20 10.77
C VAL A 191 13.32 -10.13 11.82
N ALA A 192 14.16 -10.56 12.77
CA ALA A 192 13.73 -11.38 13.91
C ALA A 192 13.06 -10.51 14.99
N GLN A 193 12.14 -11.10 15.76
CA GLN A 193 11.39 -10.39 16.80
C GLN A 193 12.28 -9.64 17.80
N LYS A 194 13.41 -10.22 18.19
CA LYS A 194 14.33 -9.62 19.18
C LYS A 194 14.81 -8.22 18.79
N ASP A 195 14.77 -7.90 17.50
CA ASP A 195 15.25 -6.65 16.91
C ASP A 195 14.08 -5.67 16.67
N ILE A 196 12.83 -6.04 17.01
CA ILE A 196 11.62 -5.25 16.76
C ILE A 196 11.02 -4.75 18.09
N ASN A 197 10.95 -3.42 18.22
CA ASN A 197 10.10 -2.78 19.22
C ASN A 197 8.77 -2.37 18.53
N THR A 198 7.66 -2.95 18.94
CA THR A 198 6.34 -2.68 18.33
C THR A 198 5.90 -1.23 18.49
N ASP A 199 6.37 -0.54 19.54
CA ASP A 199 6.09 0.89 19.72
C ASP A 199 6.76 1.76 18.63
N ASP A 200 7.73 1.23 17.89
CA ASP A 200 8.43 1.91 16.81
C ASP A 200 7.79 1.69 15.43
N LEU A 201 6.68 0.98 15.34
CA LEU A 201 6.03 0.69 14.05
C LEU A 201 4.94 1.71 13.70
N LEU A 202 4.06 2.07 14.63
CA LEU A 202 2.93 2.97 14.37
C LEU A 202 3.03 4.26 15.19
N GLU A 203 2.42 5.32 14.68
CA GLU A 203 2.24 6.57 15.40
C GLU A 203 1.00 6.50 16.32
N GLY A 204 1.13 6.97 17.55
CA GLY A 204 0.04 7.02 18.51
C GLY A 204 -0.32 5.63 19.09
N ASN A 205 -1.32 5.62 19.98
CA ASN A 205 -1.73 4.44 20.76
C ASN A 205 -3.17 4.00 20.44
N ASN A 206 -3.72 4.44 19.33
CA ASN A 206 -5.12 4.21 18.97
C ASN A 206 -5.33 2.94 18.12
N ILE A 207 -4.29 2.14 17.95
CA ILE A 207 -4.31 0.90 17.18
C ILE A 207 -3.66 -0.21 18.01
N ASP A 208 -4.39 -1.29 18.21
CA ASP A 208 -3.95 -2.43 18.98
C ASP A 208 -3.05 -3.37 18.16
N ILE A 209 -1.75 -3.09 18.16
CA ILE A 209 -0.76 -3.96 17.52
C ILE A 209 -0.58 -5.28 18.32
N LYS A 210 -0.80 -5.26 19.63
CA LYS A 210 -0.48 -6.41 20.49
C LYS A 210 -1.36 -7.62 20.20
N ASN A 211 -2.61 -7.38 19.81
CA ASN A 211 -3.59 -8.43 19.56
C ASN A 211 -3.88 -8.64 18.06
N CYS A 212 -3.30 -7.85 17.16
CA CYS A 212 -3.45 -8.10 15.72
C CYS A 212 -2.78 -9.42 15.30
N SER A 213 -3.18 -9.97 14.19
CA SER A 213 -2.50 -11.13 13.59
C SER A 213 -1.24 -10.69 12.84
N PHE A 214 -1.32 -9.64 12.04
CA PHE A 214 -0.17 -9.09 11.31
C PHE A 214 -0.44 -7.66 10.79
N LEU A 215 0.64 -6.93 10.46
CA LEU A 215 0.61 -5.69 9.69
C LEU A 215 1.19 -5.93 8.31
N VAL A 216 0.77 -5.10 7.35
CA VAL A 216 1.32 -5.03 5.99
C VAL A 216 1.94 -3.66 5.79
N PHE A 217 3.20 -3.60 5.36
CA PHE A 217 3.86 -2.38 4.92
C PHE A 217 4.03 -2.42 3.40
N PHE A 218 3.65 -1.34 2.73
CA PHE A 218 3.78 -1.18 1.28
C PHE A 218 5.07 -0.43 0.97
N GLY A 219 6.07 -1.16 0.50
CA GLY A 219 7.38 -0.67 0.11
C GLY A 219 7.40 -0.29 -1.36
N TYR A 220 7.66 0.97 -1.68
CA TYR A 220 7.75 1.47 -3.04
C TYR A 220 9.19 1.48 -3.52
N ASN A 221 9.45 0.82 -4.64
CA ASN A 221 10.71 0.90 -5.36
C ASN A 221 10.58 1.95 -6.47
N PHE A 222 11.20 3.11 -6.26
CA PHE A 222 11.12 4.27 -7.16
C PHE A 222 11.61 3.93 -8.57
N ASN A 223 12.78 3.32 -8.69
CA ASN A 223 13.40 3.02 -9.99
C ASN A 223 12.56 2.07 -10.84
N SER A 224 11.83 1.13 -10.23
CA SER A 224 10.99 0.16 -10.95
C SER A 224 9.90 0.79 -11.81
N SER A 225 9.46 2.00 -11.49
CA SER A 225 8.41 2.70 -12.22
C SER A 225 8.87 4.01 -12.87
N PHE A 226 9.86 4.69 -12.27
CA PHE A 226 10.31 6.00 -12.73
C PHE A 226 10.89 5.97 -14.14
N LEU A 227 11.65 4.95 -14.50
CA LEU A 227 12.22 4.77 -15.83
C LEU A 227 11.16 4.80 -16.93
N LYS A 228 9.95 4.31 -16.64
CA LYS A 228 8.85 4.28 -17.61
C LYS A 228 7.96 5.53 -17.52
N TYR A 229 7.65 5.99 -16.33
CA TYR A 229 6.60 6.98 -16.10
C TYR A 229 7.10 8.35 -15.64
N GLY A 230 8.41 8.50 -15.36
CA GLY A 230 8.95 9.76 -14.85
C GLY A 230 8.19 10.26 -13.64
N GLU A 231 7.85 11.54 -13.60
CA GLU A 231 7.14 12.17 -12.49
C GLU A 231 5.74 11.59 -12.21
N LEU A 232 5.11 10.90 -13.17
CA LEU A 232 3.85 10.19 -12.93
C LEU A 232 4.02 8.89 -12.14
N ALA A 233 5.24 8.40 -11.98
CA ALA A 233 5.50 7.13 -11.31
C ALA A 233 4.98 7.12 -9.87
N LEU A 234 5.23 8.18 -9.11
CA LEU A 234 4.75 8.29 -7.74
C LEU A 234 3.21 8.30 -7.66
N LEU A 235 2.54 9.09 -8.50
CA LEU A 235 1.08 9.12 -8.53
C LEU A 235 0.49 7.74 -8.86
N ASN A 236 1.02 7.07 -9.89
CA ASN A 236 0.60 5.73 -10.26
C ASN A 236 0.79 4.72 -9.13
N SER A 237 1.92 4.80 -8.43
CA SER A 237 2.24 3.90 -7.30
C SER A 237 1.34 4.15 -6.09
N LEU A 238 0.99 5.41 -5.79
CA LEU A 238 0.02 5.73 -4.73
C LEU A 238 -1.39 5.20 -5.06
N ILE A 239 -1.81 5.30 -6.33
CA ILE A 239 -3.08 4.72 -6.79
C ILE A 239 -3.03 3.19 -6.69
N GLU A 240 -1.92 2.57 -7.08
CA GLU A 240 -1.71 1.13 -6.97
C GLU A 240 -1.81 0.66 -5.51
N ILE A 241 -1.14 1.33 -4.57
CA ILE A 241 -1.24 1.05 -3.13
C ILE A 241 -2.70 1.16 -2.66
N GLY A 242 -3.44 2.20 -3.10
CA GLY A 242 -4.86 2.33 -2.80
C GLY A 242 -5.69 1.12 -3.28
N CYS A 243 -5.43 0.64 -4.50
CA CYS A 243 -6.07 -0.57 -5.03
C CYS A 243 -5.70 -1.82 -4.22
N MET A 244 -4.41 -1.97 -3.87
CA MET A 244 -3.91 -3.09 -3.07
C MET A 244 -4.50 -3.10 -1.66
N SER A 245 -4.49 -1.97 -0.98
CA SER A 245 -5.05 -1.78 0.36
C SER A 245 -6.54 -2.08 0.39
N HIS A 246 -7.30 -1.58 -0.58
CA HIS A 246 -8.74 -1.85 -0.66
C HIS A 246 -9.04 -3.32 -1.00
N ASN A 247 -8.29 -3.91 -1.95
CA ASN A 247 -8.40 -5.34 -2.25
C ASN A 247 -8.13 -6.19 -1.00
N PHE A 248 -7.08 -5.85 -0.25
CA PHE A 248 -6.75 -6.49 1.01
C PHE A 248 -7.91 -6.43 2.02
N ASP A 249 -8.50 -5.24 2.23
CA ASP A 249 -9.65 -5.06 3.13
C ASP A 249 -10.84 -5.94 2.73
N LEU A 250 -11.14 -6.06 1.43
CA LEU A 250 -12.21 -6.91 0.94
C LEU A 250 -11.90 -8.40 1.16
N ILE A 251 -10.67 -8.82 0.92
CA ILE A 251 -10.25 -10.22 1.11
C ILE A 251 -10.30 -10.61 2.58
N ILE A 252 -9.74 -9.82 3.50
CA ILE A 252 -9.80 -10.14 4.92
C ILE A 252 -11.24 -10.17 5.41
N THR A 253 -12.09 -9.23 5.00
CA THR A 253 -13.52 -9.20 5.34
C THR A 253 -14.23 -10.46 4.85
N SER A 254 -13.94 -10.92 3.63
CA SER A 254 -14.55 -12.13 3.06
C SER A 254 -14.20 -13.43 3.79
N LEU A 255 -13.13 -13.39 4.58
CA LEU A 255 -12.64 -14.51 5.40
C LEU A 255 -13.01 -14.36 6.88
N GLY A 256 -13.77 -13.32 7.25
CA GLY A 256 -14.21 -13.07 8.62
C GLY A 256 -13.13 -12.44 9.51
N TYR A 257 -12.15 -11.78 8.91
CA TYR A 257 -11.19 -10.91 9.56
C TYR A 257 -11.56 -9.45 9.38
N THR A 258 -10.89 -8.59 10.13
CA THR A 258 -11.09 -7.15 10.07
C THR A 258 -9.76 -6.43 10.18
N GLY A 259 -9.73 -5.15 9.83
CA GLY A 259 -8.53 -4.34 9.89
C GLY A 259 -8.80 -2.89 9.52
N CYS A 260 -7.76 -2.15 9.28
CA CYS A 260 -7.88 -0.81 8.70
C CYS A 260 -6.60 -0.38 7.99
N PRO A 261 -6.73 0.50 6.98
CA PRO A 261 -5.61 1.23 6.43
C PRO A 261 -5.09 2.27 7.43
N ILE A 262 -3.78 2.44 7.52
CA ILE A 262 -3.10 3.29 8.50
C ILE A 262 -2.08 4.16 7.77
N ALA A 263 -2.23 5.48 7.87
CA ALA A 263 -1.24 6.45 7.38
C ALA A 263 -0.27 6.92 8.49
N GLY A 264 -0.65 6.73 9.77
CA GLY A 264 0.17 7.11 10.92
C GLY A 264 1.14 6.00 11.31
N PHE A 265 2.27 5.88 10.62
CA PHE A 265 3.33 4.92 10.90
C PHE A 265 4.68 5.61 11.00
N LYS A 266 5.61 5.02 11.76
CA LYS A 266 6.96 5.57 11.96
C LYS A 266 7.88 5.18 10.81
N LYS A 267 7.69 5.88 9.66
CA LYS A 267 8.37 5.60 8.39
C LYS A 267 9.86 5.33 8.56
N ASN A 268 10.59 6.28 9.14
CA ASN A 268 12.05 6.18 9.26
C ASN A 268 12.51 4.99 10.11
N ASN A 269 11.74 4.62 11.13
CA ASN A 269 12.07 3.48 11.98
C ASN A 269 11.87 2.17 11.22
N ILE A 270 10.77 2.05 10.49
CA ILE A 270 10.48 0.86 9.68
C ILE A 270 11.49 0.70 8.56
N GLU A 271 11.79 1.78 7.83
CA GLU A 271 12.77 1.76 6.75
C GLU A 271 14.18 1.40 7.24
N LYS A 272 14.59 1.94 8.40
CA LYS A 272 15.84 1.57 9.05
C LYS A 272 15.86 0.11 9.49
N LEU A 273 14.74 -0.39 10.02
CA LEU A 273 14.62 -1.78 10.47
C LEU A 273 14.70 -2.76 9.29
N LEU A 274 14.19 -2.36 8.12
CA LEU A 274 14.24 -3.11 6.87
C LEU A 274 15.53 -2.89 6.08
N GLU A 275 16.45 -2.04 6.57
CA GLU A 275 17.69 -1.67 5.89
C GLU A 275 17.47 -1.11 4.47
N LEU A 276 16.35 -0.38 4.26
CA LEU A 276 16.08 0.26 2.99
C LEU A 276 17.05 1.41 2.71
N ASP A 277 17.32 1.69 1.44
CA ASP A 277 18.36 2.66 1.01
C ASP A 277 17.96 4.13 1.21
N HIS A 278 16.71 4.42 1.57
CA HIS A 278 16.13 5.75 1.73
C HIS A 278 16.25 6.68 0.50
N VAL A 279 16.60 6.14 -0.66
CA VAL A 279 16.74 6.85 -1.94
C VAL A 279 15.75 6.30 -2.96
N ASN A 280 15.77 4.99 -3.16
CA ASN A 280 14.89 4.30 -4.11
C ASN A 280 13.76 3.53 -3.42
N GLU A 281 13.94 3.19 -2.14
CA GLU A 281 13.05 2.32 -1.40
C GLU A 281 12.40 3.08 -0.24
N HIS A 282 11.06 3.13 -0.26
CA HIS A 282 10.28 3.90 0.70
C HIS A 282 9.03 3.15 1.15
N ILE A 283 8.76 3.14 2.45
CA ILE A 283 7.45 2.70 2.96
C ILE A 283 6.47 3.86 2.79
N LEU A 284 5.39 3.63 2.04
CA LEU A 284 4.40 4.67 1.73
C LEU A 284 3.08 4.51 2.46
N PHE A 285 2.74 3.29 2.88
CA PHE A 285 1.46 3.01 3.53
C PHE A 285 1.50 1.72 4.34
N THR A 286 0.48 1.51 5.19
CA THR A 286 0.35 0.26 5.97
C THR A 286 -1.11 -0.14 6.18
N ASN A 287 -1.34 -1.44 6.35
CA ASN A 287 -2.62 -2.01 6.77
C ASN A 287 -2.41 -2.93 7.97
N ILE A 288 -3.45 -3.10 8.78
CA ILE A 288 -3.45 -4.06 9.89
C ILE A 288 -4.55 -5.09 9.69
N CYS A 289 -4.33 -6.30 10.18
CA CYS A 289 -5.30 -7.40 10.15
C CYS A 289 -5.35 -8.11 11.49
N GLY A 290 -6.55 -8.42 11.94
CA GLY A 290 -6.81 -9.20 13.14
C GLY A 290 -8.24 -9.70 13.17
N LYS A 291 -8.70 -10.13 14.34
CA LYS A 291 -10.06 -10.58 14.59
C LYS A 291 -10.69 -9.72 15.68
N GLU A 292 -11.95 -9.36 15.49
CA GLU A 292 -12.77 -8.62 16.47
C GLU A 292 -13.43 -9.57 17.49
#